data_9e354683c0fb757ca5e145717fc610ba
#
_entry.id   9e354683c0fb757ca5e145717fc610ba
#
_cell.length_a   1.000
_cell.length_b   1.000
_cell.length_c   1.000
_cell.angle_alpha   90.00
_cell.angle_beta   90.00
_cell.angle_gamma   90.00
#
_symmetry.space_group_name_H-M   'P 1'
#
loop_
_entity.id
_entity.type
_entity.pdbx_description
1 polymer ?
#
loop_
_entity_poly.entity_id
_entity_poly.type
_entity_poly.pdbx_seq_one_letter_code
_entity_poly.pdbx_strand_id
1 'polypeptide(L)'
;MGTKLERIAEISATSRKPEFTSLYHLINADLLKECHKELDGNIADLVQRLKNKSYKPLPTRRVYIPKANGKLRPLGIVSYEDKIVQLAVKKILEAIYEPRFLNCMYGFRPKRGCHEAVKEVYQHVSHGKINFIVDADIKGFFDHIDHEWMMKFLEWHIKDPNILWLIRKYLKAGVMVDGIYEDTEEGTVQGGNISPTLANIYMHNVLTLWFKLIIQKEARGECFLVNYADDFVAGFQYKSDAEHYYAALKDRMAKFNLELEESKSRLIEFGRYAEQNRKARGLGKPETFDFLGFTFYYGKSRKGYPWPKVKTSRKKFEKKLKEFKEWLYDNKNQPARNIVKQLNVKLVGYYRYYGVSFNIYKLNAFLHRVQQFLFKAMNRRGCRRTYTWNGFVDMLKCYPLAKPKVYCSLY
;
A
#
# COMPACT_ATOMS: atom_id res chain seq x y z
N MET A 1 -18.41 24.04 -5.30
CA MET A 1 -18.65 22.65 -4.88
C MET A 1 -17.72 22.19 -3.77
N GLY A 2 -16.49 22.67 -3.71
CA GLY A 2 -15.58 22.47 -2.59
C GLY A 2 -16.21 22.72 -1.21
N THR A 3 -16.96 23.80 -1.08
CA THR A 3 -17.62 24.20 0.18
C THR A 3 -18.57 23.16 0.78
N LYS A 4 -19.30 22.36 -0.04
CA LYS A 4 -20.22 21.32 0.50
C LYS A 4 -19.50 20.09 1.01
N LEU A 5 -18.47 19.62 0.31
CA LEU A 5 -17.64 18.51 0.77
C LEU A 5 -16.77 18.90 1.96
N GLU A 6 -16.24 20.13 1.98
CA GLU A 6 -15.52 20.69 3.14
C GLU A 6 -16.40 20.74 4.38
N ARG A 7 -17.66 21.21 4.26
CA ARG A 7 -18.62 21.22 5.37
C ARG A 7 -18.94 19.82 5.89
N ILE A 8 -19.04 18.81 5.03
CA ILE A 8 -19.21 17.41 5.44
C ILE A 8 -17.98 16.96 6.22
N ALA A 9 -16.78 17.29 5.77
CA ALA A 9 -15.55 16.97 6.46
C ALA A 9 -15.46 17.63 7.85
N GLU A 10 -15.84 18.91 7.98
CA GLU A 10 -15.90 19.62 9.25
C GLU A 10 -16.88 18.97 10.23
N ILE A 11 -18.12 18.68 9.78
CA ILE A 11 -19.13 17.98 10.62
C ILE A 11 -18.60 16.59 11.03
N SER A 12 -17.97 15.88 10.10
CA SER A 12 -17.39 14.57 10.40
C SER A 12 -16.25 14.62 11.41
N ALA A 13 -15.42 15.68 11.36
CA ALA A 13 -14.30 15.88 12.28
C ALA A 13 -14.75 16.28 13.70
N THR A 14 -15.79 17.13 13.80
CA THR A 14 -16.20 17.75 15.06
C THR A 14 -17.28 16.96 15.79
N SER A 15 -18.14 16.25 15.11
CA SER A 15 -19.21 15.47 15.73
C SER A 15 -18.73 14.09 16.19
N ARG A 16 -19.10 13.71 17.41
CA ARG A 16 -18.80 12.37 17.94
C ARG A 16 -19.50 11.26 17.17
N LYS A 17 -20.72 11.50 16.71
CA LYS A 17 -21.54 10.53 15.95
C LYS A 17 -22.28 11.25 14.81
N PRO A 18 -21.56 11.66 13.73
CA PRO A 18 -22.23 12.31 12.61
C PRO A 18 -23.08 11.29 11.82
N GLU A 19 -24.26 11.72 11.43
CA GLU A 19 -25.17 10.99 10.55
C GLU A 19 -25.51 11.86 9.34
N PHE A 20 -25.35 11.31 8.14
CA PHE A 20 -25.60 12.02 6.89
C PHE A 20 -26.76 11.37 6.14
N THR A 21 -27.88 12.07 6.07
CA THR A 21 -29.16 11.59 5.54
C THR A 21 -29.40 11.94 4.10
N SER A 22 -28.70 12.94 3.54
CA SER A 22 -28.91 13.45 2.20
C SER A 22 -27.59 13.76 1.51
N LEU A 23 -27.02 12.75 0.85
CA LEU A 23 -25.73 12.82 0.16
C LEU A 23 -25.87 12.63 -1.36
N TYR A 24 -26.87 11.88 -1.82
CA TYR A 24 -27.00 11.47 -3.20
C TYR A 24 -27.15 12.65 -4.18
N HIS A 25 -27.78 13.75 -3.74
CA HIS A 25 -27.89 14.98 -4.54
C HIS A 25 -26.53 15.63 -4.86
N LEU A 26 -25.47 15.26 -4.15
CA LEU A 26 -24.11 15.72 -4.43
C LEU A 26 -23.52 15.08 -5.68
N ILE A 27 -24.04 13.91 -6.09
CA ILE A 27 -23.70 13.29 -7.37
C ILE A 27 -24.50 14.00 -8.47
N ASN A 28 -24.12 15.20 -8.77
CA ASN A 28 -24.74 16.06 -9.76
C ASN A 28 -23.79 16.33 -10.94
N ALA A 29 -24.30 17.04 -11.96
CA ALA A 29 -23.52 17.36 -13.15
C ALA A 29 -22.18 18.03 -12.86
N ASP A 30 -22.10 18.90 -11.83
CA ASP A 30 -20.85 19.63 -11.52
C ASP A 30 -19.81 18.71 -10.90
N LEU A 31 -20.19 17.84 -9.94
CA LEU A 31 -19.27 16.86 -9.36
C LEU A 31 -18.83 15.84 -10.41
N LEU A 32 -19.75 15.36 -11.25
CA LEU A 32 -19.41 14.43 -12.32
C LEU A 32 -18.52 15.09 -13.38
N LYS A 33 -18.75 16.37 -13.74
CA LYS A 33 -17.85 17.13 -14.63
C LYS A 33 -16.47 17.34 -14.01
N GLU A 34 -16.38 17.62 -12.71
CA GLU A 34 -15.09 17.70 -12.01
C GLU A 34 -14.35 16.37 -12.07
N CYS A 35 -15.04 15.26 -11.84
CA CYS A 35 -14.48 13.90 -12.00
C CYS A 35 -14.15 13.56 -13.45
N HIS A 36 -14.80 14.22 -14.41
CA HIS A 36 -14.68 14.00 -15.85
C HIS A 36 -13.60 14.84 -16.53
N LYS A 37 -13.04 15.87 -15.91
CA LYS A 37 -11.99 16.71 -16.55
C LYS A 37 -10.82 15.91 -17.15
N GLU A 38 -10.81 14.62 -16.92
CA GLU A 38 -9.86 13.67 -17.46
C GLU A 38 -10.44 12.74 -18.55
N LEU A 39 -11.77 12.86 -18.91
CA LEU A 39 -12.45 11.82 -19.67
C LEU A 39 -13.69 12.38 -20.45
N ASP A 40 -13.85 12.10 -21.77
CA ASP A 40 -14.99 12.51 -22.62
C ASP A 40 -16.20 11.55 -22.56
N GLY A 41 -17.41 12.01 -22.26
CA GLY A 41 -18.63 11.19 -22.20
C GLY A 41 -19.92 12.01 -22.07
N ASN A 42 -21.07 11.39 -22.28
CA ASN A 42 -22.38 12.04 -22.14
C ASN A 42 -22.81 12.11 -20.66
N ILE A 43 -22.37 13.16 -19.97
CA ILE A 43 -22.69 13.38 -18.55
C ILE A 43 -24.19 13.65 -18.34
N ALA A 44 -24.88 14.28 -19.29
CA ALA A 44 -26.28 14.59 -19.11
C ALA A 44 -27.14 13.33 -19.01
N ASP A 45 -26.91 12.35 -19.89
CA ASP A 45 -27.58 11.05 -19.84
C ASP A 45 -27.22 10.29 -18.54
N LEU A 46 -25.95 10.26 -18.16
CA LEU A 46 -25.51 9.64 -16.93
C LEU A 46 -26.19 10.22 -15.68
N VAL A 47 -26.29 11.55 -15.61
CA VAL A 47 -27.03 12.26 -14.54
C VAL A 47 -28.50 11.85 -14.53
N GLN A 48 -29.13 11.76 -15.71
CA GLN A 48 -30.52 11.36 -15.80
C GLN A 48 -30.75 9.91 -15.32
N ARG A 49 -29.89 8.99 -15.76
CA ARG A 49 -29.94 7.58 -15.30
C ARG A 49 -29.73 7.45 -13.80
N LEU A 50 -28.85 8.24 -13.22
CA LEU A 50 -28.66 8.27 -11.77
C LEU A 50 -29.92 8.81 -11.07
N LYS A 51 -30.47 9.94 -11.49
CA LYS A 51 -31.69 10.53 -10.91
C LYS A 51 -32.87 9.57 -10.94
N ASN A 52 -33.08 8.90 -12.06
CA ASN A 52 -34.19 7.95 -12.26
C ASN A 52 -33.92 6.56 -11.65
N LYS A 53 -32.78 6.35 -10.99
CA LYS A 53 -32.34 5.06 -10.46
C LYS A 53 -32.23 3.93 -11.51
N SER A 54 -32.19 4.28 -12.80
CA SER A 54 -32.01 3.33 -13.90
C SER A 54 -30.54 2.98 -14.16
N TYR A 55 -29.61 3.69 -13.52
CA TYR A 55 -28.18 3.39 -13.62
C TYR A 55 -27.86 1.99 -13.07
N LYS A 56 -27.14 1.21 -13.88
CA LYS A 56 -26.66 -0.13 -13.52
C LYS A 56 -25.14 -0.18 -13.79
N PRO A 57 -24.31 -0.42 -12.76
CA PRO A 57 -22.89 -0.69 -12.98
C PRO A 57 -22.68 -1.88 -13.91
N LEU A 58 -21.70 -1.80 -14.79
CA LEU A 58 -21.33 -2.91 -15.65
C LEU A 58 -20.43 -3.89 -14.90
N PRO A 59 -20.49 -5.20 -15.23
CA PRO A 59 -19.56 -6.17 -14.70
C PRO A 59 -18.12 -5.76 -15.00
N THR A 60 -17.22 -5.93 -14.02
CA THR A 60 -15.84 -5.53 -14.17
C THR A 60 -15.06 -6.57 -14.97
N ARG A 61 -14.37 -6.17 -16.04
CA ARG A 61 -13.52 -7.07 -16.83
C ARG A 61 -12.29 -7.48 -16.02
N ARG A 62 -12.13 -8.77 -15.74
CA ARG A 62 -11.00 -9.33 -15.01
C ARG A 62 -9.79 -9.53 -15.92
N VAL A 63 -8.62 -9.10 -15.44
CA VAL A 63 -7.32 -9.30 -16.08
C VAL A 63 -6.35 -9.80 -15.02
N TYR A 64 -5.49 -10.77 -15.38
CA TYR A 64 -4.55 -11.36 -14.45
C TYR A 64 -3.14 -10.82 -14.64
N ILE A 65 -2.52 -10.35 -13.56
CA ILE A 65 -1.12 -9.89 -13.55
C ILE A 65 -0.25 -10.86 -12.73
N PRO A 66 0.90 -11.34 -13.27
CA PRO A 66 1.77 -12.24 -12.56
C PRO A 66 2.34 -11.63 -11.27
N LYS A 67 2.19 -12.32 -10.14
CA LYS A 67 2.88 -12.00 -8.87
C LYS A 67 4.32 -12.53 -8.91
N ALA A 68 5.18 -12.03 -8.00
CA ALA A 68 6.57 -12.46 -7.90
C ALA A 68 6.76 -13.95 -7.54
N ASN A 69 5.74 -14.59 -6.99
CA ASN A 69 5.72 -16.01 -6.60
C ASN A 69 5.07 -16.91 -7.66
N GLY A 70 4.85 -16.40 -8.89
CA GLY A 70 4.21 -17.14 -9.98
C GLY A 70 2.68 -17.20 -9.90
N LYS A 71 2.06 -16.84 -8.77
CA LYS A 71 0.60 -16.73 -8.67
C LYS A 71 0.11 -15.51 -9.46
N LEU A 72 -1.12 -15.56 -9.93
CA LEU A 72 -1.77 -14.45 -10.61
C LEU A 72 -2.45 -13.51 -9.60
N ARG A 73 -2.46 -12.21 -9.89
CA ARG A 73 -3.27 -11.21 -9.19
C ARG A 73 -4.42 -10.82 -10.10
N PRO A 74 -5.68 -11.05 -9.69
CA PRO A 74 -6.81 -10.55 -10.44
C PRO A 74 -6.87 -9.03 -10.32
N LEU A 75 -7.00 -8.33 -11.45
CA LEU A 75 -7.32 -6.91 -11.52
C LEU A 75 -8.63 -6.74 -12.28
N GLY A 76 -9.48 -5.85 -11.78
CA GLY A 76 -10.70 -5.48 -12.44
C GLY A 76 -10.54 -4.17 -13.25
N ILE A 77 -10.87 -4.21 -14.52
CA ILE A 77 -10.97 -3.03 -15.35
C ILE A 77 -12.43 -2.60 -15.35
N VAL A 78 -12.71 -1.55 -14.63
CA VAL A 78 -14.04 -0.93 -14.53
C VAL A 78 -14.35 -0.15 -15.78
N SER A 79 -15.63 -0.11 -16.20
CA SER A 79 -16.08 0.70 -17.33
C SER A 79 -15.79 2.17 -17.10
N TYR A 80 -15.81 2.93 -18.18
CA TYR A 80 -15.48 4.34 -18.15
C TYR A 80 -16.48 5.16 -17.32
N GLU A 81 -17.79 5.01 -17.59
CA GLU A 81 -18.83 5.69 -16.83
C GLU A 81 -18.80 5.33 -15.35
N ASP A 82 -18.60 4.04 -15.05
CA ASP A 82 -18.49 3.56 -13.67
C ASP A 82 -17.30 4.19 -12.93
N LYS A 83 -16.17 4.43 -13.61
CA LYS A 83 -15.04 5.15 -13.01
C LYS A 83 -15.42 6.56 -12.58
N ILE A 84 -16.20 7.28 -13.39
CA ILE A 84 -16.64 8.64 -13.06
C ILE A 84 -17.54 8.62 -11.83
N VAL A 85 -18.56 7.75 -11.83
CA VAL A 85 -19.50 7.65 -10.71
C VAL A 85 -18.81 7.15 -9.44
N GLN A 86 -17.94 6.14 -9.55
CA GLN A 86 -17.14 5.67 -8.43
C GLN A 86 -16.23 6.76 -7.86
N LEU A 87 -15.64 7.60 -8.69
CA LEU A 87 -14.80 8.72 -8.24
C LEU A 87 -15.64 9.77 -7.51
N ALA A 88 -16.87 10.06 -7.98
CA ALA A 88 -17.79 10.96 -7.30
C ALA A 88 -18.19 10.42 -5.90
N VAL A 89 -18.58 9.14 -5.83
CA VAL A 89 -18.89 8.48 -4.55
C VAL A 89 -17.66 8.45 -3.63
N LYS A 90 -16.48 8.14 -4.18
CA LYS A 90 -15.22 8.17 -3.43
C LYS A 90 -14.98 9.53 -2.77
N LYS A 91 -15.14 10.65 -3.50
CA LYS A 91 -14.97 12.00 -2.93
C LYS A 91 -15.93 12.27 -1.77
N ILE A 92 -17.18 11.78 -1.87
CA ILE A 92 -18.15 11.88 -0.77
C ILE A 92 -17.70 11.06 0.43
N LEU A 93 -17.30 9.80 0.21
CA LEU A 93 -16.81 8.93 1.28
C LEU A 93 -15.54 9.48 1.93
N GLU A 94 -14.60 10.02 1.16
CA GLU A 94 -13.39 10.65 1.69
C GLU A 94 -13.72 11.87 2.57
N ALA A 95 -14.70 12.70 2.18
CA ALA A 95 -15.14 13.82 3.01
C ALA A 95 -15.72 13.37 4.36
N ILE A 96 -16.38 12.20 4.41
CA ILE A 96 -16.97 11.65 5.64
C ILE A 96 -15.91 10.96 6.50
N TYR A 97 -15.07 10.10 5.90
CA TYR A 97 -14.24 9.16 6.65
C TYR A 97 -12.80 9.64 6.87
N GLU A 98 -12.24 10.49 5.98
CA GLU A 98 -10.86 10.97 6.12
C GLU A 98 -10.60 11.68 7.47
N PRO A 99 -11.50 12.55 7.96
CA PRO A 99 -11.33 13.16 9.28
C PRO A 99 -11.45 12.18 10.47
N ARG A 100 -12.02 11.00 10.22
CA ARG A 100 -12.28 9.97 11.25
C ARG A 100 -11.20 8.90 11.30
N PHE A 101 -10.49 8.67 10.20
CA PHE A 101 -9.42 7.69 10.17
C PHE A 101 -8.32 8.03 11.16
N LEU A 102 -7.90 7.03 11.91
CA LEU A 102 -6.83 7.17 12.90
C LEU A 102 -5.48 7.50 12.21
N ASN A 103 -4.60 8.18 12.95
CA ASN A 103 -3.30 8.59 12.44
C ASN A 103 -2.39 7.41 12.07
N CYS A 104 -2.61 6.24 12.63
CA CYS A 104 -1.88 5.02 12.31
C CYS A 104 -2.21 4.44 10.92
N MET A 105 -3.19 4.98 10.19
CA MET A 105 -3.57 4.55 8.85
C MET A 105 -2.90 5.40 7.77
N TYR A 106 -2.23 4.76 6.81
CA TYR A 106 -1.45 5.45 5.77
C TYR A 106 -1.87 5.11 4.34
N GLY A 107 -2.29 3.87 4.06
CA GLY A 107 -2.61 3.40 2.73
C GLY A 107 -3.77 4.15 2.09
N PHE A 108 -3.63 4.51 0.80
CA PHE A 108 -4.67 5.15 -0.02
C PHE A 108 -5.27 6.46 0.52
N ARG A 109 -4.64 7.09 1.49
CA ARG A 109 -5.10 8.36 2.08
C ARG A 109 -4.38 9.55 1.44
N PRO A 110 -5.09 10.70 1.26
CA PRO A 110 -4.47 11.93 0.78
C PRO A 110 -3.30 12.38 1.69
N LYS A 111 -2.22 12.85 1.06
CA LYS A 111 -1.02 13.38 1.77
C LYS A 111 -0.33 12.38 2.70
N ARG A 112 -0.62 11.08 2.58
CA ARG A 112 0.02 10.00 3.34
C ARG A 112 0.57 8.96 2.39
N GLY A 113 1.77 8.48 2.66
CA GLY A 113 2.44 7.51 1.80
C GLY A 113 3.23 6.46 2.58
N CYS A 114 3.91 5.58 1.84
CA CYS A 114 4.69 4.50 2.44
C CYS A 114 5.89 5.00 3.26
N HIS A 115 6.48 6.15 2.91
CA HIS A 115 7.62 6.70 3.65
C HIS A 115 7.21 7.20 5.03
N GLU A 116 6.04 7.84 5.15
CA GLU A 116 5.49 8.26 6.43
C GLU A 116 5.17 7.05 7.31
N ALA A 117 4.58 5.98 6.75
CA ALA A 117 4.32 4.74 7.47
C ALA A 117 5.63 4.07 7.97
N VAL A 118 6.65 3.99 7.11
CA VAL A 118 7.98 3.45 7.47
C VAL A 118 8.65 4.31 8.53
N LYS A 119 8.53 5.64 8.44
CA LYS A 119 9.05 6.58 9.44
C LYS A 119 8.37 6.40 10.79
N GLU A 120 7.07 6.25 10.82
CA GLU A 120 6.29 6.01 12.05
C GLU A 120 6.73 4.72 12.75
N VAL A 121 6.81 3.59 12.01
CA VAL A 121 7.35 2.34 12.57
C VAL A 121 8.77 2.55 13.10
N TYR A 122 9.64 3.24 12.33
CA TYR A 122 11.01 3.51 12.76
C TYR A 122 11.06 4.33 14.05
N GLN A 123 10.23 5.37 14.19
CA GLN A 123 10.17 6.21 15.38
C GLN A 123 9.76 5.40 16.61
N HIS A 124 8.73 4.56 16.51
CA HIS A 124 8.30 3.70 17.62
C HIS A 124 9.38 2.72 18.06
N VAL A 125 10.07 2.06 17.13
CA VAL A 125 11.13 1.09 17.49
C VAL A 125 12.44 1.72 17.91
N SER A 126 12.70 3.00 17.57
CA SER A 126 13.94 3.70 17.93
C SER A 126 13.85 4.45 19.27
N HIS A 127 12.72 5.06 19.56
CA HIS A 127 12.52 5.92 20.72
C HIS A 127 11.61 5.29 21.80
N GLY A 128 10.70 4.38 21.38
CA GLY A 128 9.82 3.66 22.30
C GLY A 128 10.50 2.49 23.02
N LYS A 129 9.75 1.86 23.91
CA LYS A 129 10.18 0.67 24.69
C LYS A 129 9.76 -0.63 24.01
N ILE A 130 9.65 -0.64 22.68
CA ILE A 130 9.16 -1.78 21.92
C ILE A 130 10.21 -2.89 21.86
N ASN A 131 9.81 -4.11 22.21
CA ASN A 131 10.66 -5.31 22.17
C ASN A 131 10.08 -6.47 21.37
N PHE A 132 8.80 -6.38 20.99
CA PHE A 132 8.09 -7.43 20.24
C PHE A 132 7.30 -6.81 19.11
N ILE A 133 7.36 -7.43 17.93
CA ILE A 133 6.63 -7.02 16.72
C ILE A 133 5.73 -8.17 16.30
N VAL A 134 4.48 -7.87 16.05
CA VAL A 134 3.55 -8.74 15.34
C VAL A 134 3.50 -8.27 13.90
N ASP A 135 4.06 -9.10 13.02
CA ASP A 135 4.07 -8.95 11.55
C ASP A 135 2.99 -9.90 11.02
N ALA A 136 1.90 -9.38 10.47
CA ALA A 136 0.77 -10.19 10.01
C ALA A 136 0.29 -9.75 8.64
N ASP A 137 -0.05 -10.73 7.81
CA ASP A 137 -0.55 -10.57 6.43
C ASP A 137 -1.97 -11.15 6.34
N ILE A 138 -2.89 -10.44 5.71
CA ILE A 138 -4.26 -10.90 5.49
C ILE A 138 -4.32 -11.64 4.16
N LYS A 139 -4.85 -12.85 4.17
CA LYS A 139 -4.99 -13.67 2.97
C LYS A 139 -6.10 -13.11 2.07
N GLY A 140 -5.73 -12.68 0.87
CA GLY A 140 -6.70 -12.24 -0.14
C GLY A 140 -7.65 -11.12 0.33
N PHE A 141 -7.18 -10.15 1.10
CA PHE A 141 -8.01 -9.14 1.76
C PHE A 141 -9.12 -8.55 0.89
N PHE A 142 -8.79 -8.09 -0.32
CA PHE A 142 -9.77 -7.49 -1.24
C PHE A 142 -10.82 -8.49 -1.75
N ASP A 143 -10.49 -9.78 -1.77
CA ASP A 143 -11.35 -10.84 -2.28
C ASP A 143 -12.33 -11.35 -1.19
N HIS A 144 -12.07 -11.06 0.11
CA HIS A 144 -12.84 -11.55 1.26
C HIS A 144 -13.49 -10.45 2.10
N ILE A 145 -13.62 -9.24 1.57
CA ILE A 145 -14.37 -8.17 2.23
C ILE A 145 -15.86 -8.55 2.24
N ASP A 146 -16.41 -8.79 3.40
CA ASP A 146 -17.82 -9.14 3.60
C ASP A 146 -18.72 -7.94 3.30
N HIS A 147 -19.68 -8.11 2.38
CA HIS A 147 -20.55 -7.03 1.92
C HIS A 147 -21.53 -6.57 3.02
N GLU A 148 -22.02 -7.48 3.86
CA GLU A 148 -22.97 -7.12 4.92
C GLU A 148 -22.28 -6.34 6.04
N TRP A 149 -21.06 -6.76 6.44
CA TRP A 149 -20.27 -5.97 7.38
C TRP A 149 -19.86 -4.61 6.79
N MET A 150 -19.48 -4.56 5.51
CA MET A 150 -19.19 -3.30 4.84
C MET A 150 -20.38 -2.35 4.89
N MET A 151 -21.59 -2.84 4.57
CA MET A 151 -22.80 -2.03 4.61
C MET A 151 -23.11 -1.56 6.03
N LYS A 152 -22.99 -2.41 7.06
CA LYS A 152 -23.16 -2.03 8.48
C LYS A 152 -22.18 -0.91 8.87
N PHE A 153 -20.92 -0.97 8.45
CA PHE A 153 -19.95 0.09 8.75
C PHE A 153 -20.27 1.41 8.04
N LEU A 154 -20.78 1.36 6.82
CA LEU A 154 -21.22 2.53 6.09
C LEU A 154 -22.49 3.14 6.71
N GLU A 155 -23.46 2.32 7.06
CA GLU A 155 -24.74 2.72 7.67
C GLU A 155 -24.56 3.40 9.04
N TRP A 156 -23.41 3.21 9.70
CA TRP A 156 -23.11 3.92 10.95
C TRP A 156 -23.12 5.45 10.78
N HIS A 157 -22.63 5.94 9.64
CA HIS A 157 -22.52 7.36 9.35
C HIS A 157 -23.39 7.84 8.17
N ILE A 158 -23.71 6.96 7.24
CA ILE A 158 -24.46 7.27 6.04
C ILE A 158 -25.89 6.74 6.21
N LYS A 159 -26.86 7.68 6.26
CA LYS A 159 -28.28 7.34 6.35
C LYS A 159 -29.01 7.59 5.03
N ASP A 160 -28.30 8.07 4.00
CA ASP A 160 -28.88 8.23 2.66
C ASP A 160 -29.02 6.88 1.96
N PRO A 161 -30.27 6.37 1.77
CA PRO A 161 -30.50 5.05 1.20
C PRO A 161 -30.05 4.96 -0.26
N ASN A 162 -29.95 6.07 -0.99
CA ASN A 162 -29.60 6.07 -2.40
C ASN A 162 -28.08 5.90 -2.59
N ILE A 163 -27.26 6.52 -1.72
CA ILE A 163 -25.81 6.29 -1.69
C ILE A 163 -25.50 4.84 -1.30
N LEU A 164 -26.16 4.34 -0.25
CA LEU A 164 -25.99 2.95 0.20
C LEU A 164 -26.41 1.96 -0.89
N TRP A 165 -27.55 2.21 -1.56
CA TRP A 165 -27.99 1.43 -2.70
C TRP A 165 -26.96 1.41 -3.84
N LEU A 166 -26.37 2.58 -4.18
CA LEU A 166 -25.37 2.67 -5.24
C LEU A 166 -24.09 1.92 -4.88
N ILE A 167 -23.61 2.04 -3.64
CA ILE A 167 -22.42 1.29 -3.17
C ILE A 167 -22.70 -0.22 -3.21
N ARG A 168 -23.88 -0.66 -2.73
CA ARG A 168 -24.28 -2.08 -2.77
C ARG A 168 -24.31 -2.61 -4.21
N LYS A 169 -24.77 -1.81 -5.18
CA LYS A 169 -24.70 -2.18 -6.60
C LYS A 169 -23.27 -2.36 -7.11
N TYR A 170 -22.32 -1.51 -6.68
CA TYR A 170 -20.91 -1.70 -7.06
C TYR A 170 -20.29 -2.95 -6.44
N LEU A 171 -20.63 -3.26 -5.20
CA LEU A 171 -20.15 -4.49 -4.56
C LEU A 171 -20.68 -5.74 -5.27
N LYS A 172 -21.93 -5.71 -5.76
CA LYS A 172 -22.62 -6.82 -6.45
C LYS A 172 -22.58 -6.71 -7.98
N ALA A 173 -21.73 -5.88 -8.58
CA ALA A 173 -21.71 -5.68 -10.03
C ALA A 173 -21.21 -6.90 -10.83
N GLY A 174 -20.61 -7.88 -10.16
CA GLY A 174 -20.03 -9.05 -10.78
C GLY A 174 -18.72 -8.77 -11.54
N VAL A 175 -18.13 -9.83 -12.04
CA VAL A 175 -16.93 -9.78 -12.86
C VAL A 175 -17.12 -10.55 -14.17
N MET A 176 -16.45 -10.11 -15.21
CA MET A 176 -16.41 -10.77 -16.50
C MET A 176 -15.04 -11.41 -16.68
N VAL A 177 -14.99 -12.74 -16.73
CA VAL A 177 -13.77 -13.53 -16.92
C VAL A 177 -13.87 -14.22 -18.26
N ASP A 178 -13.00 -13.90 -19.20
CA ASP A 178 -12.96 -14.48 -20.56
C ASP A 178 -14.34 -14.52 -21.28
N GLY A 179 -15.16 -13.47 -21.04
CA GLY A 179 -16.49 -13.37 -21.63
C GLY A 179 -17.62 -14.04 -20.84
N ILE A 180 -17.30 -14.69 -19.72
CA ILE A 180 -18.28 -15.34 -18.83
C ILE A 180 -18.51 -14.42 -17.62
N TYR A 181 -19.79 -14.21 -17.30
CA TYR A 181 -20.21 -13.45 -16.12
C TYR A 181 -20.15 -14.33 -14.86
N GLU A 182 -19.54 -13.78 -13.81
CA GLU A 182 -19.50 -14.37 -12.48
C GLU A 182 -20.05 -13.38 -11.46
N ASP A 183 -20.98 -13.82 -10.62
CA ASP A 183 -21.48 -13.03 -9.50
C ASP A 183 -20.40 -12.81 -8.44
N THR A 184 -20.50 -11.70 -7.70
CA THR A 184 -19.64 -11.41 -6.55
C THR A 184 -20.50 -11.31 -5.29
N GLU A 185 -20.38 -12.31 -4.42
CA GLU A 185 -21.08 -12.34 -3.12
C GLU A 185 -20.25 -11.68 -2.01
N GLU A 186 -18.92 -11.68 -2.17
CA GLU A 186 -17.95 -11.06 -1.26
C GLU A 186 -16.84 -10.35 -2.06
N GLY A 187 -16.04 -9.56 -1.37
CA GLY A 187 -14.89 -8.87 -1.93
C GLY A 187 -15.22 -7.55 -2.60
N THR A 188 -14.16 -6.84 -2.95
CA THR A 188 -14.22 -5.63 -3.77
C THR A 188 -13.27 -5.75 -4.94
N VAL A 189 -13.66 -5.17 -6.07
CA VAL A 189 -12.86 -5.25 -7.30
C VAL A 189 -11.51 -4.56 -7.12
N GLN A 190 -10.40 -5.31 -7.20
CA GLN A 190 -9.06 -4.73 -7.25
C GLN A 190 -8.90 -3.93 -8.55
N GLY A 191 -8.87 -2.59 -8.46
CA GLY A 191 -8.77 -1.68 -9.62
C GLY A 191 -9.96 -0.72 -9.77
N GLY A 192 -11.03 -0.89 -9.00
CA GLY A 192 -12.10 0.10 -8.87
C GLY A 192 -11.64 1.36 -8.11
N ASN A 193 -12.14 2.52 -8.50
CA ASN A 193 -11.77 3.80 -7.86
C ASN A 193 -12.24 3.90 -6.41
N ILE A 194 -13.36 3.26 -6.06
CA ILE A 194 -13.95 3.27 -4.72
C ILE A 194 -13.33 2.22 -3.79
N SER A 195 -12.81 1.11 -4.33
CA SER A 195 -12.36 -0.05 -3.55
C SER A 195 -11.29 0.28 -2.50
N PRO A 196 -10.29 1.15 -2.77
CA PRO A 196 -9.31 1.54 -1.75
C PRO A 196 -9.93 2.26 -0.54
N THR A 197 -10.94 3.11 -0.78
CA THR A 197 -11.63 3.84 0.30
C THR A 197 -12.50 2.89 1.12
N LEU A 198 -13.22 1.97 0.47
CA LEU A 198 -13.99 0.92 1.16
C LEU A 198 -13.07 0.00 1.98
N ALA A 199 -11.92 -0.39 1.42
CA ALA A 199 -10.91 -1.16 2.13
C ALA A 199 -10.42 -0.46 3.41
N ASN A 200 -10.16 0.84 3.34
CA ASN A 200 -9.79 1.64 4.52
C ASN A 200 -10.93 1.72 5.54
N ILE A 201 -12.18 1.89 5.11
CA ILE A 201 -13.34 1.90 6.01
C ILE A 201 -13.47 0.56 6.73
N TYR A 202 -13.27 -0.54 6.00
CA TYR A 202 -13.30 -1.88 6.59
C TYR A 202 -12.20 -2.07 7.63
N MET A 203 -10.94 -1.80 7.26
CA MET A 203 -9.78 -1.92 8.17
C MET A 203 -9.85 -0.96 9.36
N HIS A 204 -10.47 0.20 9.18
CA HIS A 204 -10.70 1.13 10.28
C HIS A 204 -11.57 0.51 11.37
N ASN A 205 -12.68 -0.12 11.00
CA ASN A 205 -13.62 -0.71 11.94
C ASN A 205 -13.14 -2.07 12.48
N VAL A 206 -12.52 -2.89 11.63
CA VAL A 206 -12.07 -4.22 12.01
C VAL A 206 -10.81 -4.17 12.85
N LEU A 207 -9.80 -3.39 12.42
CA LEU A 207 -8.47 -3.41 13.01
C LEU A 207 -8.16 -2.16 13.85
N THR A 208 -8.20 -0.95 13.24
CA THR A 208 -7.56 0.20 13.88
C THR A 208 -8.36 0.76 15.05
N LEU A 209 -9.69 0.81 14.96
CA LEU A 209 -10.55 1.21 16.09
C LEU A 209 -10.49 0.17 17.22
N TRP A 210 -10.54 -1.10 16.89
CA TRP A 210 -10.40 -2.18 17.88
C TRP A 210 -9.06 -2.09 18.61
N PHE A 211 -7.96 -1.92 17.87
CA PHE A 211 -6.65 -1.74 18.46
C PHE A 211 -6.62 -0.54 19.42
N LYS A 212 -7.16 0.60 18.99
CA LYS A 212 -7.17 1.84 19.78
C LYS A 212 -8.04 1.75 21.02
N LEU A 213 -9.22 1.14 20.91
CA LEU A 213 -10.24 1.18 21.98
C LEU A 213 -10.12 0.02 22.96
N ILE A 214 -9.55 -1.10 22.54
CA ILE A 214 -9.44 -2.32 23.34
C ILE A 214 -7.97 -2.64 23.61
N ILE A 215 -7.19 -2.98 22.60
CA ILE A 215 -5.82 -3.49 22.77
C ILE A 215 -4.91 -2.48 23.49
N GLN A 216 -4.97 -1.20 23.11
CA GLN A 216 -4.16 -0.18 23.79
C GLN A 216 -4.54 0.05 25.26
N LYS A 217 -5.77 -0.26 25.65
CA LYS A 217 -6.21 -0.15 27.06
C LYS A 217 -5.85 -1.39 27.88
N GLU A 218 -5.82 -2.56 27.26
CA GLU A 218 -5.49 -3.83 27.90
C GLU A 218 -3.99 -4.04 28.02
N ALA A 219 -3.21 -3.45 27.09
CA ALA A 219 -1.75 -3.54 27.11
C ALA A 219 -1.16 -2.89 28.37
N ARG A 220 -0.27 -3.63 29.06
CA ARG A 220 0.43 -3.16 30.29
C ARG A 220 1.58 -2.21 29.95
N GLY A 221 2.07 -2.22 28.73
CA GLY A 221 3.17 -1.39 28.28
C GLY A 221 2.87 -0.61 27.02
N GLU A 222 3.91 0.05 26.51
CA GLU A 222 3.79 0.78 25.24
C GLU A 222 3.43 -0.18 24.10
N CYS A 223 2.47 0.20 23.29
CA CYS A 223 2.13 -0.49 22.06
C CYS A 223 1.75 0.47 20.94
N PHE A 224 1.95 0.07 19.70
CA PHE A 224 1.57 0.83 18.53
C PHE A 224 1.04 -0.06 17.42
N LEU A 225 0.30 0.53 16.50
CA LEU A 225 -0.13 -0.07 15.25
C LEU A 225 0.19 0.91 14.12
N VAL A 226 0.74 0.42 13.01
CA VAL A 226 0.86 1.15 11.75
C VAL A 226 0.24 0.29 10.66
N ASN A 227 -0.76 0.85 9.97
CA ASN A 227 -1.52 0.18 8.93
C ASN A 227 -1.35 0.87 7.58
N TYR A 228 -1.09 0.10 6.54
CA TYR A 228 -1.03 0.53 5.15
C TYR A 228 -1.88 -0.40 4.28
N ALA A 229 -3.15 -0.08 4.12
CA ALA A 229 -4.15 -0.96 3.49
C ALA A 229 -4.27 -2.32 4.20
N ASP A 230 -3.91 -3.42 3.53
CA ASP A 230 -3.85 -4.78 4.06
C ASP A 230 -2.55 -5.12 4.80
N ASP A 231 -1.48 -4.37 4.55
CA ASP A 231 -0.20 -4.51 5.27
C ASP A 231 -0.26 -3.75 6.61
N PHE A 232 0.06 -4.39 7.72
CA PHE A 232 0.16 -3.72 9.02
C PHE A 232 1.20 -4.35 9.94
N VAL A 233 1.70 -3.54 10.86
CA VAL A 233 2.66 -3.94 11.88
C VAL A 233 2.20 -3.40 13.22
N ALA A 234 2.15 -4.27 14.24
CA ALA A 234 1.90 -3.88 15.62
C ALA A 234 3.16 -4.15 16.47
N GLY A 235 3.47 -3.23 17.38
CA GLY A 235 4.61 -3.36 18.28
C GLY A 235 4.21 -3.27 19.74
N PHE A 236 4.89 -4.02 20.60
CA PHE A 236 4.59 -4.15 22.03
C PHE A 236 5.85 -4.12 22.87
N GLN A 237 5.72 -3.57 24.07
CA GLN A 237 6.80 -3.57 25.06
C GLN A 237 6.97 -4.96 25.67
N TYR A 238 5.89 -5.65 26.03
CA TYR A 238 5.89 -6.94 26.71
C TYR A 238 5.46 -8.08 25.78
N LYS A 239 6.09 -9.23 25.98
CA LYS A 239 5.81 -10.45 25.18
C LYS A 239 4.38 -10.92 25.37
N SER A 240 3.89 -10.93 26.60
CA SER A 240 2.53 -11.35 26.94
C SER A 240 1.45 -10.51 26.22
N ASP A 241 1.69 -9.20 26.12
CA ASP A 241 0.73 -8.30 25.44
C ASP A 241 0.73 -8.57 23.92
N ALA A 242 1.91 -8.87 23.34
CA ALA A 242 2.04 -9.26 21.94
C ALA A 242 1.41 -10.62 21.65
N GLU A 243 1.57 -11.60 22.53
CA GLU A 243 0.96 -12.94 22.43
C GLU A 243 -0.58 -12.85 22.55
N HIS A 244 -1.05 -12.09 23.54
CA HIS A 244 -2.50 -11.81 23.71
C HIS A 244 -3.10 -11.16 22.47
N TYR A 245 -2.47 -10.08 21.97
CA TYR A 245 -2.91 -9.43 20.76
C TYR A 245 -2.94 -10.38 19.56
N TYR A 246 -1.90 -11.18 19.37
CA TYR A 246 -1.82 -12.08 18.20
C TYR A 246 -2.90 -13.17 18.23
N ALA A 247 -3.23 -13.70 19.41
CA ALA A 247 -4.36 -14.61 19.57
C ALA A 247 -5.69 -13.92 19.29
N ALA A 248 -5.94 -12.79 19.96
CA ALA A 248 -7.17 -12.00 19.77
C ALA A 248 -7.33 -11.48 18.33
N LEU A 249 -6.24 -11.21 17.62
CA LEU A 249 -6.26 -10.79 16.22
C LEU A 249 -6.83 -11.88 15.31
N LYS A 250 -6.51 -13.15 15.52
CA LYS A 250 -7.05 -14.27 14.74
C LYS A 250 -8.57 -14.32 14.87
N ASP A 251 -9.08 -14.31 16.10
CA ASP A 251 -10.51 -14.33 16.37
C ASP A 251 -11.22 -13.08 15.82
N ARG A 252 -10.55 -11.92 15.95
CA ARG A 252 -11.07 -10.68 15.41
C ARG A 252 -11.20 -10.71 13.89
N MET A 253 -10.21 -11.20 13.17
CA MET A 253 -10.26 -11.31 11.71
C MET A 253 -11.33 -12.31 11.27
N ALA A 254 -11.39 -13.48 11.88
CA ALA A 254 -12.41 -14.50 11.59
C ALA A 254 -13.84 -13.97 11.76
N LYS A 255 -14.11 -13.16 12.80
CA LYS A 255 -15.41 -12.53 13.02
C LYS A 255 -15.88 -11.67 11.84
N PHE A 256 -14.97 -11.12 11.06
CA PHE A 256 -15.24 -10.25 9.91
C PHE A 256 -14.87 -10.90 8.58
N ASN A 257 -14.97 -12.22 8.50
CA ASN A 257 -14.70 -12.99 7.29
C ASN A 257 -13.30 -12.77 6.68
N LEU A 258 -12.31 -12.47 7.53
CA LEU A 258 -10.91 -12.33 7.13
C LEU A 258 -10.06 -13.43 7.76
N GLU A 259 -9.04 -13.88 7.04
CA GLU A 259 -8.10 -14.90 7.49
C GLU A 259 -6.67 -14.37 7.47
N LEU A 260 -5.88 -14.66 8.52
CA LEU A 260 -4.46 -14.36 8.50
C LEU A 260 -3.70 -15.42 7.69
N GLU A 261 -2.73 -14.97 6.89
CA GLU A 261 -1.79 -15.87 6.22
C GLU A 261 -0.75 -16.38 7.23
N GLU A 262 -1.01 -17.54 7.84
CA GLU A 262 -0.18 -18.09 8.94
C GLU A 262 1.29 -18.27 8.56
N SER A 263 1.55 -18.63 7.29
CA SER A 263 2.92 -18.80 6.79
C SER A 263 3.74 -17.51 6.77
N LYS A 264 3.08 -16.36 6.87
CA LYS A 264 3.70 -15.03 6.85
C LYS A 264 3.49 -14.25 8.14
N SER A 265 2.54 -14.68 8.98
CA SER A 265 2.21 -14.00 10.23
C SER A 265 3.05 -14.58 11.37
N ARG A 266 3.73 -13.71 12.13
CA ARG A 266 4.66 -14.15 13.17
C ARG A 266 4.86 -13.10 14.25
N LEU A 267 5.13 -13.56 15.46
CA LEU A 267 5.61 -12.77 16.58
C LEU A 267 7.14 -12.77 16.59
N ILE A 268 7.73 -11.59 16.58
CA ILE A 268 9.17 -11.37 16.42
C ILE A 268 9.72 -10.66 17.66
N GLU A 269 10.77 -11.19 18.26
CA GLU A 269 11.55 -10.48 19.28
C GLU A 269 12.43 -9.42 18.58
N PHE A 270 12.04 -8.15 18.70
CA PHE A 270 12.66 -7.04 18.01
C PHE A 270 12.81 -5.83 18.95
N GLY A 271 14.02 -5.61 19.46
CA GLY A 271 14.28 -4.53 20.40
C GLY A 271 15.75 -4.40 20.71
N ARG A 272 16.10 -3.37 21.50
CA ARG A 272 17.50 -3.09 21.89
C ARG A 272 18.17 -4.22 22.64
N TYR A 273 17.40 -5.07 23.31
CA TYR A 273 17.87 -6.21 24.08
C TYR A 273 17.79 -7.55 23.33
N ALA A 274 17.21 -7.57 22.14
CA ALA A 274 16.98 -8.82 21.40
C ALA A 274 18.29 -9.61 21.13
N GLU A 275 19.41 -8.91 20.83
CA GLU A 275 20.69 -9.56 20.61
C GLU A 275 21.21 -10.27 21.89
N GLN A 276 21.13 -9.60 23.05
CA GLN A 276 21.56 -10.16 24.34
C GLN A 276 20.67 -11.33 24.78
N ASN A 277 19.35 -11.13 24.70
CA ASN A 277 18.37 -12.14 25.07
C ASN A 277 18.50 -13.42 24.23
N ARG A 278 18.68 -13.27 22.91
CA ARG A 278 18.85 -14.40 22.00
C ARG A 278 20.16 -15.11 22.25
N LYS A 279 21.27 -14.37 22.48
CA LYS A 279 22.57 -14.94 22.82
C LYS A 279 22.51 -15.73 24.12
N ALA A 280 21.85 -15.21 25.15
CA ALA A 280 21.69 -15.92 26.44
C ALA A 280 20.90 -17.23 26.30
N ARG A 281 20.01 -17.32 25.30
CA ARG A 281 19.24 -18.54 24.98
C ARG A 281 19.91 -19.45 23.94
N GLY A 282 21.16 -19.18 23.53
CA GLY A 282 21.85 -19.93 22.48
C GLY A 282 21.27 -19.75 21.06
N LEU A 283 20.43 -18.73 20.85
CA LEU A 283 19.82 -18.42 19.56
C LEU A 283 20.74 -17.53 18.73
N GLY A 284 20.57 -17.57 17.40
CA GLY A 284 21.37 -16.77 16.46
C GLY A 284 21.10 -15.26 16.52
N LYS A 285 21.45 -14.55 15.45
CA LYS A 285 21.26 -13.08 15.32
C LYS A 285 19.81 -12.68 15.58
N PRO A 286 19.57 -11.40 15.98
CA PRO A 286 18.22 -10.85 16.09
C PRO A 286 17.40 -11.05 14.83
N GLU A 287 16.13 -11.31 15.01
CA GLU A 287 15.19 -11.42 13.89
C GLU A 287 14.97 -10.08 13.20
N THR A 288 14.41 -10.12 12.01
CA THR A 288 14.11 -8.97 11.21
C THR A 288 12.69 -9.09 10.67
N PHE A 289 12.03 -7.99 10.39
CA PHE A 289 10.73 -7.99 9.71
C PHE A 289 10.75 -7.11 8.48
N ASP A 290 9.89 -7.43 7.52
CA ASP A 290 9.73 -6.68 6.28
C ASP A 290 8.43 -5.89 6.34
N PHE A 291 8.48 -4.58 6.05
CA PHE A 291 7.30 -3.73 5.93
C PHE A 291 7.45 -2.80 4.72
N LEU A 292 6.46 -2.78 3.85
CA LEU A 292 6.42 -1.95 2.63
C LEU A 292 7.69 -2.04 1.76
N GLY A 293 8.28 -3.25 1.67
CA GLY A 293 9.47 -3.50 0.87
C GLY A 293 10.80 -3.11 1.51
N PHE A 294 10.77 -2.74 2.78
CA PHE A 294 11.94 -2.50 3.61
C PHE A 294 12.08 -3.59 4.67
N THR A 295 13.33 -3.96 4.98
CA THR A 295 13.66 -4.83 6.12
C THR A 295 14.15 -3.96 7.27
N PHE A 296 13.47 -4.07 8.42
CA PHE A 296 13.89 -3.51 9.69
C PHE A 296 14.81 -4.49 10.40
N TYR A 297 15.92 -4.01 10.95
CA TYR A 297 16.90 -4.83 11.66
C TYR A 297 17.63 -4.02 12.71
N TYR A 298 18.10 -4.67 13.78
CA TYR A 298 19.00 -4.04 14.73
C TYR A 298 20.45 -4.17 14.25
N GLY A 299 21.15 -3.05 14.21
CA GLY A 299 22.58 -2.97 13.95
C GLY A 299 23.25 -2.16 15.05
N LYS A 300 24.52 -1.79 14.88
CA LYS A 300 25.25 -0.95 15.82
C LYS A 300 25.26 0.51 15.34
N SER A 301 25.04 1.44 16.27
CA SER A 301 25.26 2.88 16.06
C SER A 301 26.75 3.17 15.87
N ARG A 302 27.13 4.43 15.54
CA ARG A 302 28.55 4.83 15.50
C ARG A 302 29.27 4.67 16.86
N LYS A 303 28.50 4.76 17.96
CA LYS A 303 28.99 4.58 19.33
C LYS A 303 28.93 3.12 19.82
N GLY A 304 28.61 2.15 18.94
CA GLY A 304 28.56 0.73 19.26
C GLY A 304 27.23 0.23 19.90
N TYR A 305 26.30 1.11 20.23
CA TYR A 305 25.01 0.72 20.84
C TYR A 305 24.06 0.06 19.83
N PRO A 306 23.22 -0.89 20.26
CA PRO A 306 22.15 -1.45 19.43
C PRO A 306 21.24 -0.33 18.90
N TRP A 307 21.00 -0.30 17.60
CA TRP A 307 20.19 0.73 16.97
C TRP A 307 19.36 0.17 15.81
N PRO A 308 18.06 0.49 15.73
CA PRO A 308 17.24 0.04 14.60
C PRO A 308 17.70 0.71 13.31
N LYS A 309 17.73 -0.06 12.25
CA LYS A 309 18.08 0.39 10.90
C LYS A 309 17.12 -0.17 9.88
N VAL A 310 17.06 0.48 8.74
CA VAL A 310 16.17 0.12 7.63
C VAL A 310 17.01 -0.09 6.36
N LYS A 311 16.69 -1.12 5.60
CA LYS A 311 17.32 -1.39 4.30
C LYS A 311 16.28 -1.94 3.32
N THR A 312 16.53 -1.82 2.02
CA THR A 312 15.72 -2.49 0.99
C THR A 312 15.64 -3.98 1.26
N SER A 313 14.44 -4.57 1.25
CA SER A 313 14.26 -6.00 1.47
C SER A 313 14.92 -6.82 0.36
N ARG A 314 15.52 -7.97 0.72
CA ARG A 314 16.25 -8.82 -0.23
C ARG A 314 15.40 -9.22 -1.42
N LYS A 315 14.15 -9.62 -1.18
CA LYS A 315 13.20 -10.04 -2.23
C LYS A 315 12.96 -8.91 -3.25
N LYS A 316 12.74 -7.68 -2.75
CA LYS A 316 12.50 -6.51 -3.63
C LYS A 316 13.77 -6.07 -4.36
N PHE A 317 14.92 -6.13 -3.68
CA PHE A 317 16.22 -5.80 -4.28
C PHE A 317 16.54 -6.73 -5.46
N GLU A 318 16.49 -8.05 -5.25
CA GLU A 318 16.80 -9.04 -6.30
C GLU A 318 15.78 -8.99 -7.45
N LYS A 319 14.49 -8.84 -7.13
CA LYS A 319 13.44 -8.67 -8.15
C LYS A 319 13.73 -7.47 -9.05
N LYS A 320 14.04 -6.31 -8.45
CA LYS A 320 14.34 -5.11 -9.23
C LYS A 320 15.62 -5.22 -10.04
N LEU A 321 16.65 -5.88 -9.53
CA LEU A 321 17.86 -6.17 -10.30
C LEU A 321 17.56 -7.04 -11.53
N LYS A 322 16.70 -8.06 -11.38
CA LYS A 322 16.28 -8.91 -12.48
C LYS A 322 15.52 -8.11 -13.54
N GLU A 323 14.55 -7.29 -13.15
CA GLU A 323 13.79 -6.41 -14.05
C GLU A 323 14.70 -5.43 -14.81
N PHE A 324 15.71 -4.85 -14.15
CA PHE A 324 16.68 -3.96 -14.80
C PHE A 324 17.58 -4.72 -15.79
N LYS A 325 18.01 -5.92 -15.42
CA LYS A 325 18.83 -6.79 -16.29
C LYS A 325 18.07 -7.16 -17.55
N GLU A 326 16.82 -7.64 -17.44
CA GLU A 326 15.94 -8.01 -18.54
C GLU A 326 15.71 -6.80 -19.46
N TRP A 327 15.31 -5.66 -18.88
CA TRP A 327 15.09 -4.44 -19.64
C TRP A 327 16.34 -3.99 -20.42
N LEU A 328 17.53 -4.05 -19.80
CA LEU A 328 18.80 -3.70 -20.47
C LEU A 328 19.09 -4.66 -21.63
N TYR A 329 18.76 -5.93 -21.47
CA TYR A 329 18.98 -6.94 -22.51
C TYR A 329 18.05 -6.72 -23.71
N ASP A 330 16.78 -6.43 -23.47
CA ASP A 330 15.78 -6.16 -24.51
C ASP A 330 16.08 -4.88 -25.29
N ASN A 331 16.65 -3.89 -24.61
CA ASN A 331 16.95 -2.58 -25.19
C ASN A 331 18.41 -2.40 -25.64
N LYS A 332 19.23 -3.46 -25.58
CA LYS A 332 20.69 -3.36 -25.82
C LYS A 332 21.06 -2.77 -27.19
N ASN A 333 20.25 -2.90 -28.22
CA ASN A 333 20.52 -2.46 -29.58
C ASN A 333 20.25 -0.96 -29.79
N GLN A 334 19.63 -0.25 -28.83
CA GLN A 334 19.42 1.18 -28.92
C GLN A 334 20.75 1.97 -28.78
N PRO A 335 20.82 3.23 -29.25
CA PRO A 335 21.97 4.12 -29.01
C PRO A 335 22.27 4.25 -27.51
N ALA A 336 23.55 4.25 -27.14
CA ALA A 336 24.00 4.31 -25.74
C ALA A 336 23.37 5.47 -24.96
N ARG A 337 23.28 6.65 -25.59
CA ARG A 337 22.64 7.86 -25.04
C ARG A 337 21.19 7.59 -24.62
N ASN A 338 20.41 6.90 -25.47
CA ASN A 338 19.00 6.64 -25.20
C ASN A 338 18.83 5.61 -24.07
N ILE A 339 19.66 4.56 -24.05
CA ILE A 339 19.65 3.58 -22.96
C ILE A 339 19.95 4.26 -21.63
N VAL A 340 21.01 5.07 -21.56
CA VAL A 340 21.39 5.75 -20.31
C VAL A 340 20.30 6.73 -19.87
N LYS A 341 19.69 7.47 -20.80
CA LYS A 341 18.58 8.40 -20.49
C LYS A 341 17.41 7.66 -19.84
N GLN A 342 16.94 6.57 -20.45
CA GLN A 342 15.81 5.77 -19.93
C GLN A 342 16.19 5.05 -18.62
N LEU A 343 17.43 4.54 -18.54
CA LEU A 343 17.95 3.90 -17.34
C LEU A 343 17.97 4.87 -16.15
N ASN A 344 18.35 6.12 -16.38
CA ASN A 344 18.36 7.17 -15.35
C ASN A 344 16.94 7.44 -14.81
N VAL A 345 15.92 7.46 -15.65
CA VAL A 345 14.51 7.58 -15.19
C VAL A 345 14.14 6.43 -14.24
N LYS A 346 14.50 5.19 -14.61
CA LYS A 346 14.27 4.00 -13.78
C LYS A 346 15.06 4.04 -12.47
N LEU A 347 16.34 4.43 -12.51
CA LEU A 347 17.21 4.58 -11.34
C LEU A 347 16.68 5.64 -10.37
N VAL A 348 16.30 6.81 -10.87
CA VAL A 348 15.73 7.88 -10.04
C VAL A 348 14.42 7.43 -9.38
N GLY A 349 13.54 6.74 -10.12
CA GLY A 349 12.33 6.15 -9.55
C GLY A 349 12.63 5.16 -8.42
N TYR A 350 13.62 4.29 -8.60
CA TYR A 350 14.08 3.35 -7.57
C TYR A 350 14.67 4.09 -6.35
N TYR A 351 15.49 5.11 -6.57
CA TYR A 351 16.09 5.90 -5.48
C TYR A 351 15.07 6.74 -4.72
N ARG A 352 14.05 7.29 -5.40
CA ARG A 352 12.97 8.03 -4.74
C ARG A 352 12.20 7.15 -3.76
N TYR A 353 11.97 5.87 -4.10
CA TYR A 353 11.26 4.95 -3.21
C TYR A 353 12.16 4.41 -2.09
N TYR A 354 13.37 3.92 -2.43
CA TYR A 354 14.25 3.26 -1.47
C TYR A 354 15.28 4.19 -0.83
N GLY A 355 15.30 5.48 -1.17
CA GLY A 355 16.23 6.47 -0.66
C GLY A 355 15.89 6.99 0.73
N VAL A 356 15.87 6.10 1.71
CA VAL A 356 15.64 6.40 3.12
C VAL A 356 16.94 6.35 3.93
N SER A 357 16.95 6.95 5.12
CA SER A 357 18.08 6.86 6.07
C SER A 357 18.57 5.42 6.23
N PHE A 358 19.87 5.22 6.41
CA PHE A 358 20.56 3.92 6.55
C PHE A 358 20.64 3.05 5.29
N ASN A 359 19.89 3.34 4.22
CA ASN A 359 19.83 2.46 3.04
C ASN A 359 20.79 2.83 1.90
N ILE A 360 21.57 3.90 2.03
CA ILE A 360 22.46 4.41 0.94
C ILE A 360 23.43 3.34 0.44
N TYR A 361 23.94 2.48 1.33
CA TYR A 361 24.86 1.42 0.94
C TYR A 361 24.22 0.37 0.02
N LYS A 362 22.92 0.07 0.22
CA LYS A 362 22.16 -0.83 -0.67
C LYS A 362 21.88 -0.19 -2.01
N LEU A 363 21.63 1.12 -2.05
CA LEU A 363 21.43 1.85 -3.28
C LEU A 363 22.73 1.92 -4.10
N ASN A 364 23.88 2.13 -3.46
CA ASN A 364 25.18 2.07 -4.12
C ASN A 364 25.49 0.68 -4.68
N ALA A 365 25.21 -0.37 -3.90
CA ALA A 365 25.35 -1.75 -4.36
C ALA A 365 24.42 -2.05 -5.55
N PHE A 366 23.19 -1.51 -5.54
CA PHE A 366 22.26 -1.62 -6.66
C PHE A 366 22.82 -0.95 -7.93
N LEU A 367 23.28 0.30 -7.82
CA LEU A 367 23.88 1.02 -8.93
C LEU A 367 25.07 0.26 -9.51
N HIS A 368 25.97 -0.24 -8.66
CA HIS A 368 27.13 -1.02 -9.12
C HIS A 368 26.72 -2.27 -9.92
N ARG A 369 25.72 -3.01 -9.45
CA ARG A 369 25.18 -4.18 -10.17
C ARG A 369 24.54 -3.78 -11.51
N VAL A 370 23.79 -2.67 -11.54
CA VAL A 370 23.19 -2.14 -12.77
C VAL A 370 24.28 -1.71 -13.77
N GLN A 371 25.37 -1.08 -13.32
CA GLN A 371 26.52 -0.74 -14.16
C GLN A 371 27.14 -2.00 -14.79
N GLN A 372 27.32 -3.07 -14.02
CA GLN A 372 27.81 -4.36 -14.56
C GLN A 372 26.87 -4.94 -15.62
N PHE A 373 25.54 -4.83 -15.41
CA PHE A 373 24.57 -5.30 -16.40
C PHE A 373 24.59 -4.46 -17.66
N LEU A 374 24.70 -3.14 -17.53
CA LEU A 374 24.83 -2.22 -18.67
C LEU A 374 26.07 -2.53 -19.49
N PHE A 375 27.23 -2.69 -18.84
CA PHE A 375 28.47 -3.08 -19.51
C PHE A 375 28.33 -4.39 -20.30
N LYS A 376 27.73 -5.43 -19.66
CA LYS A 376 27.48 -6.71 -20.31
C LYS A 376 26.49 -6.58 -21.48
N ALA A 377 25.42 -5.81 -21.34
CA ALA A 377 24.43 -5.59 -22.38
C ALA A 377 25.04 -4.87 -23.60
N MET A 378 25.85 -3.84 -23.35
CA MET A 378 26.53 -3.10 -24.42
C MET A 378 27.55 -3.94 -25.21
N ASN A 379 28.22 -4.89 -24.55
CA ASN A 379 29.15 -5.80 -25.17
C ASN A 379 28.50 -7.03 -25.86
N ARG A 380 27.17 -7.14 -25.79
CA ARG A 380 26.39 -8.23 -26.43
C ARG A 380 25.52 -7.73 -27.60
N ARG A 381 25.93 -6.63 -28.25
CA ARG A 381 25.25 -6.07 -29.43
C ARG A 381 25.62 -6.72 -30.75
N GLY A 382 26.77 -7.39 -30.82
CA GLY A 382 27.31 -8.04 -32.00
C GLY A 382 28.38 -9.02 -31.63
N CYS A 383 29.04 -9.61 -32.66
CA CYS A 383 30.06 -10.63 -32.49
C CYS A 383 31.37 -10.08 -31.87
N ARG A 384 31.63 -8.78 -32.01
CA ARG A 384 32.85 -8.14 -31.46
C ARG A 384 32.53 -7.39 -30.16
N ARG A 385 33.50 -7.40 -29.22
CA ARG A 385 33.41 -6.66 -27.98
C ARG A 385 33.44 -5.16 -28.30
N THR A 386 32.38 -4.43 -27.91
CA THR A 386 32.21 -2.98 -28.21
C THR A 386 33.02 -2.10 -27.28
N TYR A 387 33.12 -2.44 -26.01
CA TYR A 387 33.82 -1.63 -24.98
C TYR A 387 34.79 -2.46 -24.15
N THR A 388 36.00 -1.96 -23.96
CA THR A 388 36.81 -2.31 -22.79
C THR A 388 36.20 -1.67 -21.54
N TRP A 389 36.64 -2.07 -20.35
CA TRP A 389 36.13 -1.42 -19.12
C TRP A 389 36.46 0.07 -19.07
N ASN A 390 37.67 0.46 -19.46
CA ASN A 390 38.08 1.89 -19.49
C ASN A 390 37.24 2.69 -20.49
N GLY A 391 37.05 2.20 -21.71
CA GLY A 391 36.20 2.84 -22.71
C GLY A 391 34.74 2.94 -22.27
N PHE A 392 34.24 1.97 -21.48
CA PHE A 392 32.89 2.03 -20.86
C PHE A 392 32.83 3.11 -19.78
N VAL A 393 33.86 3.22 -18.95
CA VAL A 393 33.94 4.29 -17.93
C VAL A 393 34.00 5.69 -18.62
N ASP A 394 34.73 5.83 -19.71
CA ASP A 394 34.78 7.08 -20.47
C ASP A 394 33.43 7.41 -21.12
N MET A 395 32.74 6.41 -21.65
CA MET A 395 31.35 6.59 -22.11
C MET A 395 30.43 7.07 -20.99
N LEU A 396 30.58 6.53 -19.76
CA LEU A 396 29.80 6.98 -18.59
C LEU A 396 30.17 8.37 -18.09
N LYS A 397 31.37 8.91 -18.44
CA LYS A 397 31.68 10.33 -18.19
C LYS A 397 30.86 11.23 -19.12
N CYS A 398 30.69 10.82 -20.39
CA CYS A 398 29.86 11.56 -21.35
C CYS A 398 28.35 11.40 -21.04
N TYR A 399 27.91 10.22 -20.61
CA TYR A 399 26.52 9.90 -20.28
C TYR A 399 26.42 9.36 -18.85
N PRO A 400 26.44 10.23 -17.82
CA PRO A 400 26.53 9.80 -16.44
C PRO A 400 25.24 9.13 -15.95
N LEU A 401 25.40 8.06 -15.17
CA LEU A 401 24.29 7.45 -14.45
C LEU A 401 23.89 8.27 -13.23
N ALA A 402 22.59 8.30 -12.95
CA ALA A 402 22.03 8.94 -11.77
C ALA A 402 22.63 8.32 -10.50
N LYS A 403 23.18 9.17 -9.63
CA LYS A 403 23.76 8.74 -8.35
C LYS A 403 22.67 8.58 -7.28
N PRO A 404 22.80 7.59 -6.38
CA PRO A 404 21.88 7.40 -5.27
C PRO A 404 21.86 8.61 -4.33
N LYS A 405 20.65 8.93 -3.85
CA LYS A 405 20.43 9.98 -2.85
C LYS A 405 19.47 9.47 -1.77
N VAL A 406 19.57 10.01 -0.56
CA VAL A 406 18.56 9.87 0.49
C VAL A 406 17.52 10.97 0.25
N TYR A 407 16.28 10.57 0.04
CA TYR A 407 15.16 11.49 -0.21
C TYR A 407 14.27 11.64 1.03
N CYS A 408 14.25 10.65 1.91
CA CYS A 408 13.44 10.66 3.13
C CYS A 408 14.32 10.40 4.36
N SER A 409 14.34 11.34 5.30
CA SER A 409 14.92 11.13 6.62
C SER A 409 13.93 10.44 7.53
N LEU A 410 14.39 9.40 8.21
CA LEU A 410 13.61 8.68 9.23
C LEU A 410 13.77 9.30 10.65
N TYR A 411 14.66 10.28 10.78
CA TYR A 411 14.87 11.02 12.02
C TYR A 411 13.82 12.10 12.21
#